data_0b7cb839d036dabb3251b0e9388cc9e5
#
_entry.id   0b7cb839d036dabb3251b0e9388cc9e5
#
_cell.length_a   1.000
_cell.length_b   1.000
_cell.length_c   1.000
_cell.angle_alpha   90.00
_cell.angle_beta   90.00
_cell.angle_gamma   90.00
#
_symmetry.space_group_name_H-M   'P 1'
#
loop_
_entity.id
_entity.type
_entity.pdbx_description
1 polymer ?
#
loop_
_entity_poly.entity_id
_entity_poly.type
_entity_poly.pdbx_seq_one_letter_code
_entity_poly.pdbx_strand_id
1 'polypeptide(L)'
;MIYRIAAIDEIDMLVELRKQQLVDEGISADKDIDKELHCFFMNKMNARTLVEWVAEDNDVIIATAAIVFYEFPPTYTNKSGIKGYITNMYTLPAYRGRGIASLLLDKLVSEAKERKVEKLWLGASEMGRPVYLKYGFKETNEWLELNL
;
A
#
# COMPACT_ATOMS: atom_id res chain seq x y z
N MET A 1 -17.98 -1.24 10.64
CA MET A 1 -16.69 -1.30 9.92
C MET A 1 -16.96 -1.73 8.49
N ILE A 2 -16.59 -0.90 7.53
CA ILE A 2 -16.78 -1.17 6.11
C ILE A 2 -15.40 -1.21 5.43
N TYR A 3 -15.16 -2.22 4.60
CA TYR A 3 -13.95 -2.34 3.79
C TYR A 3 -14.34 -2.13 2.33
N ARG A 4 -13.78 -1.12 1.69
CA ARG A 4 -14.13 -0.73 0.32
C ARG A 4 -12.94 -0.11 -0.42
N ILE A 5 -13.06 -0.01 -1.73
CA ILE A 5 -12.08 0.72 -2.55
C ILE A 5 -12.31 2.21 -2.35
N ALA A 6 -11.23 2.96 -2.21
CA ALA A 6 -11.27 4.42 -2.13
C ALA A 6 -11.69 5.03 -3.47
N ALA A 7 -12.51 6.06 -3.40
CA ALA A 7 -12.93 6.82 -4.58
C ALA A 7 -11.92 7.92 -4.93
N ILE A 8 -11.94 8.36 -6.20
CA ILE A 8 -11.05 9.42 -6.69
C ILE A 8 -11.23 10.74 -5.94
N ASP A 9 -12.45 11.05 -5.52
CA ASP A 9 -12.74 12.27 -4.77
C ASP A 9 -12.25 12.23 -3.30
N GLU A 10 -11.70 11.10 -2.87
CA GLU A 10 -11.12 10.94 -1.53
C GLU A 10 -9.59 11.12 -1.50
N ILE A 11 -8.98 11.48 -2.62
CA ILE A 11 -7.51 11.59 -2.72
C ILE A 11 -6.91 12.53 -1.68
N ASP A 12 -7.55 13.65 -1.37
CA ASP A 12 -7.06 14.59 -0.36
C ASP A 12 -6.91 13.91 1.00
N MET A 13 -7.86 13.07 1.38
CA MET A 13 -7.77 12.27 2.62
C MET A 13 -6.65 11.24 2.55
N LEU A 14 -6.49 10.56 1.42
CA LEU A 14 -5.42 9.58 1.22
C LEU A 14 -4.04 10.24 1.33
N VAL A 15 -3.88 11.45 0.80
CA VAL A 15 -2.65 12.25 0.92
C VAL A 15 -2.33 12.51 2.39
N GLU A 16 -3.31 12.95 3.17
CA GLU A 16 -3.11 13.23 4.60
C GLU A 16 -2.74 11.97 5.38
N LEU A 17 -3.42 10.86 5.14
CA LEU A 17 -3.11 9.59 5.80
C LEU A 17 -1.72 9.08 5.42
N ARG A 18 -1.29 9.24 4.16
CA ARG A 18 0.07 8.88 3.74
C ARG A 18 1.12 9.72 4.45
N LYS A 19 0.92 11.03 4.56
CA LYS A 19 1.85 11.91 5.28
C LYS A 19 1.94 11.52 6.75
N GLN A 20 0.81 11.23 7.38
CA GLN A 20 0.79 10.77 8.77
C GLN A 20 1.53 9.44 8.95
N GLN A 21 1.34 8.50 8.02
CA GLN A 21 2.07 7.24 8.01
C GLN A 21 3.59 7.46 7.98
N LEU A 22 4.07 8.32 7.08
CA LEU A 22 5.50 8.60 6.93
C LEU A 22 6.10 9.17 8.22
N VAL A 23 5.41 10.10 8.86
CA VAL A 23 5.84 10.67 10.14
C VAL A 23 5.85 9.59 11.24
N ASP A 24 4.83 8.75 11.31
CA ASP A 24 4.77 7.67 12.29
C ASP A 24 5.88 6.62 12.07
N GLU A 25 6.36 6.47 10.85
CA GLU A 25 7.49 5.60 10.50
C GLU A 25 8.86 6.27 10.75
N GLY A 26 8.89 7.48 11.30
CA GLY A 26 10.11 8.18 11.66
C GLY A 26 10.72 9.04 10.56
N ILE A 27 9.99 9.31 9.48
CA ILE A 27 10.45 10.15 8.39
C ILE A 27 10.10 11.59 8.68
N SER A 28 11.09 12.49 8.65
CA SER A 28 10.88 13.92 8.92
C SER A 28 10.04 14.58 7.82
N ALA A 29 9.01 15.31 8.22
CA ALA A 29 8.16 16.09 7.31
C ALA A 29 8.83 17.43 6.97
N ASP A 30 10.00 17.40 6.35
CA ASP A 30 10.83 18.55 6.07
C ASP A 30 10.63 19.17 4.67
N LYS A 31 9.73 18.60 3.89
CA LYS A 31 9.37 19.07 2.54
C LYS A 31 7.87 19.01 2.34
N ASP A 32 7.35 19.88 1.48
CA ASP A 32 5.98 19.78 1.01
C ASP A 32 5.90 18.79 -0.15
N ILE A 33 5.16 17.70 0.03
CA ILE A 33 4.95 16.65 -0.98
C ILE A 33 3.48 16.52 -1.38
N ASP A 34 2.63 17.46 -1.02
CA ASP A 34 1.18 17.37 -1.27
C ASP A 34 0.87 17.25 -2.75
N LYS A 35 1.48 18.09 -3.58
CA LYS A 35 1.28 18.05 -5.02
C LYS A 35 1.72 16.73 -5.63
N GLU A 36 2.89 16.25 -5.25
CA GLU A 36 3.46 15.01 -5.76
C GLU A 36 2.59 13.81 -5.36
N LEU A 37 2.13 13.74 -4.12
CA LEU A 37 1.23 12.69 -3.66
C LEU A 37 -0.12 12.75 -4.39
N HIS A 38 -0.71 13.93 -4.50
CA HIS A 38 -1.98 14.11 -5.20
C HIS A 38 -1.88 13.65 -6.67
N CYS A 39 -0.83 14.07 -7.36
CA CYS A 39 -0.59 13.67 -8.75
C CYS A 39 -0.36 12.16 -8.88
N PHE A 40 0.39 11.57 -7.95
CA PHE A 40 0.63 10.13 -7.94
C PHE A 40 -0.69 9.35 -7.81
N PHE A 41 -1.50 9.66 -6.81
CA PHE A 41 -2.78 8.99 -6.61
C PHE A 41 -3.70 9.19 -7.82
N MET A 42 -3.85 10.43 -8.28
CA MET A 42 -4.74 10.75 -9.40
C MET A 42 -4.36 9.96 -10.65
N ASN A 43 -3.08 10.01 -11.04
CA ASN A 43 -2.61 9.36 -12.25
C ASN A 43 -2.70 7.84 -12.16
N LYS A 44 -2.26 7.27 -11.05
CA LYS A 44 -2.22 5.81 -10.88
C LYS A 44 -3.61 5.20 -10.70
N MET A 45 -4.49 5.86 -9.97
CA MET A 45 -5.88 5.41 -9.80
C MET A 45 -6.64 5.49 -11.14
N ASN A 46 -6.51 6.58 -11.89
CA ASN A 46 -7.14 6.73 -13.21
C ASN A 46 -6.60 5.69 -14.20
N ALA A 47 -5.32 5.40 -14.17
CA ALA A 47 -4.71 4.37 -15.02
C ALA A 47 -5.04 2.94 -14.56
N ARG A 48 -5.70 2.76 -13.40
CA ARG A 48 -5.99 1.47 -12.78
C ARG A 48 -4.74 0.65 -12.46
N THR A 49 -3.61 1.32 -12.28
CA THR A 49 -2.36 0.70 -11.84
C THR A 49 -2.15 0.79 -10.34
N LEU A 50 -3.00 1.53 -9.64
CA LEU A 50 -3.07 1.57 -8.19
C LEU A 50 -4.50 1.30 -7.74
N VAL A 51 -4.66 0.39 -6.79
CA VAL A 51 -5.93 0.14 -6.09
C VAL A 51 -5.70 0.41 -4.61
N GLU A 52 -6.46 1.35 -4.06
CA GLU A 52 -6.42 1.70 -2.63
C GLU A 52 -7.66 1.14 -1.96
N TRP A 53 -7.46 0.30 -0.98
CA TRP A 53 -8.52 -0.18 -0.10
C TRP A 53 -8.51 0.61 1.20
N VAL A 54 -9.67 0.89 1.73
CA VAL A 54 -9.85 1.61 3.00
C VAL A 54 -10.75 0.82 3.94
N ALA A 55 -10.52 0.99 5.22
CA ALA A 55 -11.45 0.59 6.27
C ALA A 55 -12.10 1.87 6.81
N GLU A 56 -13.42 1.85 6.89
CA GLU A 56 -14.24 2.98 7.33
C GLU A 56 -15.05 2.60 8.55
N ASP A 57 -15.05 3.47 9.55
CA ASP A 57 -15.85 3.34 10.75
C ASP A 57 -16.60 4.66 11.01
N ASN A 58 -17.93 4.61 11.09
CA ASN A 58 -18.79 5.78 11.28
C ASN A 58 -18.45 6.92 10.30
N ASP A 59 -18.39 6.62 9.00
CA ASP A 59 -18.10 7.56 7.90
C ASP A 59 -16.70 8.19 7.97
N VAL A 60 -15.78 7.61 8.74
CA VAL A 60 -14.39 8.05 8.84
C VAL A 60 -13.46 6.95 8.35
N ILE A 61 -12.56 7.27 7.43
CA ILE A 61 -11.51 6.35 7.01
C ILE A 61 -10.50 6.21 8.15
N ILE A 62 -10.35 4.99 8.65
CA ILE A 62 -9.49 4.70 9.82
C ILE A 62 -8.27 3.87 9.45
N ALA A 63 -8.22 3.32 8.25
CA ALA A 63 -7.08 2.57 7.77
C ALA A 63 -7.06 2.54 6.24
N THR A 64 -5.87 2.41 5.68
CA THR A 64 -5.64 2.33 4.24
C THR A 64 -4.65 1.22 3.90
N ALA A 65 -4.73 0.74 2.66
CA ALA A 65 -3.75 -0.17 2.07
C ALA A 65 -3.83 -0.07 0.55
N ALA A 66 -2.69 0.03 -0.12
CA ALA A 66 -2.64 0.11 -1.57
C ALA A 66 -1.79 -0.99 -2.19
N ILE A 67 -2.13 -1.34 -3.42
CA ILE A 67 -1.28 -2.13 -4.29
C ILE A 67 -1.06 -1.35 -5.59
N VAL A 68 0.20 -1.25 -6.01
CA VAL A 68 0.60 -0.63 -7.27
C VAL A 68 1.20 -1.72 -8.16
N PHE A 69 0.72 -1.80 -9.40
CA PHE A 69 1.20 -2.78 -10.37
C PHE A 69 2.28 -2.15 -11.26
N TYR A 70 3.48 -2.73 -11.23
CA TYR A 70 4.63 -2.29 -12.02
C TYR A 70 5.05 -3.37 -13.01
N GLU A 71 5.52 -2.94 -14.18
CA GLU A 71 6.08 -3.82 -15.19
C GLU A 71 7.60 -3.89 -15.06
N PHE A 72 8.11 -5.12 -15.12
CA PHE A 72 9.53 -5.44 -15.16
C PHE A 72 9.79 -6.37 -16.35
N PRO A 73 11.03 -6.54 -16.79
CA PRO A 73 11.32 -7.53 -17.81
C PRO A 73 10.80 -8.92 -17.41
N PRO A 74 10.07 -9.64 -18.28
CA PRO A 74 9.63 -10.99 -17.97
C PRO A 74 10.78 -11.94 -17.63
N THR A 75 10.50 -12.87 -16.73
CA THR A 75 11.44 -13.90 -16.31
C THR A 75 10.79 -15.27 -16.43
N TYR A 76 11.58 -16.33 -16.26
CA TYR A 76 11.05 -17.71 -16.24
C TYR A 76 10.15 -17.98 -15.01
N THR A 77 10.31 -17.19 -13.93
CA THR A 77 9.49 -17.32 -12.72
C THR A 77 8.35 -16.31 -12.66
N ASN A 78 8.30 -15.36 -13.59
CA ASN A 78 7.25 -14.35 -13.70
C ASN A 78 7.09 -13.94 -15.17
N LYS A 79 6.30 -14.70 -15.90
CA LYS A 79 6.18 -14.58 -17.36
C LYS A 79 5.65 -13.22 -17.80
N SER A 80 4.72 -12.62 -17.07
CA SER A 80 4.17 -11.30 -17.41
C SER A 80 5.13 -10.15 -17.11
N GLY A 81 6.08 -10.36 -16.20
CA GLY A 81 6.92 -9.30 -15.67
C GLY A 81 6.21 -8.34 -14.71
N ILE A 82 4.90 -8.47 -14.53
CA ILE A 82 4.14 -7.59 -13.63
C ILE A 82 4.29 -8.06 -12.19
N LYS A 83 4.56 -7.10 -11.30
CA LYS A 83 4.59 -7.33 -9.85
C LYS A 83 3.66 -6.35 -9.15
N GLY A 84 3.05 -6.78 -8.05
CA GLY A 84 2.28 -5.91 -7.18
C GLY A 84 3.13 -5.41 -6.02
N TYR A 85 3.26 -4.10 -5.90
CA TYR A 85 3.94 -3.44 -4.79
C TYR A 85 2.91 -2.97 -3.77
N ILE A 86 2.98 -3.49 -2.55
CA ILE A 86 2.10 -3.10 -1.46
C ILE A 86 2.69 -1.89 -0.75
N THR A 87 1.87 -0.86 -0.60
CA THR A 87 2.25 0.42 0.00
C THR A 87 1.06 1.04 0.73
N ASN A 88 1.25 2.18 1.36
CA ASN A 88 0.20 2.92 2.09
C ASN A 88 -0.54 2.08 3.14
N MET A 89 0.12 1.08 3.71
CA MET A 89 -0.44 0.29 4.80
C MET A 89 -0.41 1.11 6.08
N TYR A 90 -1.55 1.64 6.48
CA TYR A 90 -1.66 2.47 7.67
C TYR A 90 -2.97 2.24 8.40
N THR A 91 -2.90 2.15 9.70
CA THR A 91 -4.07 2.09 10.59
C THR A 91 -3.91 3.16 11.66
N LEU A 92 -4.94 3.98 11.86
CA LEU A 92 -4.94 4.99 12.92
C LEU A 92 -4.63 4.32 14.28
N PRO A 93 -3.82 4.96 15.14
CA PRO A 93 -3.37 4.34 16.38
C PRO A 93 -4.48 3.75 17.24
N ALA A 94 -5.62 4.42 17.34
CA ALA A 94 -6.77 3.97 18.14
C ALA A 94 -7.41 2.67 17.62
N TYR A 95 -7.14 2.29 16.38
CA TYR A 95 -7.72 1.11 15.74
C TYR A 95 -6.74 -0.05 15.56
N ARG A 96 -5.50 0.11 16.00
CA ARG A 96 -4.46 -0.92 15.89
C ARG A 96 -4.74 -2.13 16.77
N GLY A 97 -4.17 -3.28 16.40
CA GLY A 97 -4.33 -4.52 17.17
C GLY A 97 -5.69 -5.20 17.01
N ARG A 98 -6.47 -4.84 16.00
CA ARG A 98 -7.81 -5.39 15.74
C ARG A 98 -7.88 -6.24 14.45
N GLY A 99 -6.75 -6.55 13.84
CA GLY A 99 -6.70 -7.35 12.62
C GLY A 99 -7.06 -6.60 11.34
N ILE A 100 -7.22 -5.27 11.37
CA ILE A 100 -7.62 -4.46 10.21
C ILE A 100 -6.58 -4.55 9.09
N ALA A 101 -5.30 -4.44 9.42
CA ALA A 101 -4.22 -4.55 8.44
C ALA A 101 -4.24 -5.89 7.69
N SER A 102 -4.48 -6.99 8.39
CA SER A 102 -4.56 -8.32 7.79
C SER A 102 -5.75 -8.45 6.85
N LEU A 103 -6.91 -7.88 7.20
CA LEU A 103 -8.08 -7.86 6.33
C LEU A 103 -7.85 -7.01 5.08
N LEU A 104 -7.23 -5.86 5.21
CA LEU A 104 -6.85 -5.03 4.06
C LEU A 104 -5.86 -5.77 3.16
N LEU A 105 -4.89 -6.46 3.75
CA LEU A 105 -3.92 -7.26 3.00
C LEU A 105 -4.61 -8.38 2.20
N ASP A 106 -5.61 -9.04 2.78
CA ASP A 106 -6.43 -10.02 2.05
C ASP A 106 -7.10 -9.41 0.81
N LYS A 107 -7.60 -8.17 0.93
CA LYS A 107 -8.19 -7.46 -0.20
C LYS A 107 -7.17 -7.18 -1.30
N LEU A 108 -5.97 -6.73 -0.93
CA LEU A 108 -4.90 -6.47 -1.91
C LEU A 108 -4.43 -7.76 -2.61
N VAL A 109 -4.29 -8.84 -1.87
CA VAL A 109 -3.92 -10.14 -2.42
C VAL A 109 -5.00 -10.64 -3.39
N SER A 110 -6.26 -10.44 -3.07
CA SER A 110 -7.38 -10.77 -3.98
C SER A 110 -7.32 -9.96 -5.27
N GLU A 111 -7.03 -8.66 -5.20
CA GLU A 111 -6.82 -7.81 -6.38
C GLU A 111 -5.72 -8.37 -7.29
N ALA A 112 -4.59 -8.74 -6.69
CA ALA A 112 -3.47 -9.33 -7.43
C ALA A 112 -3.86 -10.65 -8.12
N LYS A 113 -4.58 -11.51 -7.40
CA LYS A 113 -5.04 -12.81 -7.95
C LYS A 113 -6.01 -12.62 -9.12
N GLU A 114 -6.95 -11.69 -9.01
CA GLU A 114 -7.89 -11.37 -10.09
C GLU A 114 -7.16 -10.89 -11.34
N ARG A 115 -6.08 -10.14 -11.18
CA ARG A 115 -5.23 -9.67 -12.29
C ARG A 115 -4.19 -10.70 -12.74
N LYS A 116 -4.18 -11.90 -12.16
CA LYS A 116 -3.21 -12.96 -12.46
C LYS A 116 -1.76 -12.54 -12.21
N VAL A 117 -1.55 -11.66 -11.25
CA VAL A 117 -0.21 -11.25 -10.79
C VAL A 117 0.26 -12.26 -9.75
N GLU A 118 1.44 -12.81 -9.96
CA GLU A 118 1.96 -13.92 -9.16
C GLU A 118 2.96 -13.50 -8.09
N LYS A 119 3.53 -12.30 -8.21
CA LYS A 119 4.53 -11.79 -7.27
C LYS A 119 4.08 -10.49 -6.63
N LEU A 120 4.13 -10.47 -5.31
CA LEU A 120 3.91 -9.27 -4.48
C LEU A 120 5.18 -8.99 -3.70
N TRP A 121 5.45 -7.71 -3.48
CA TRP A 121 6.57 -7.27 -2.68
C TRP A 121 6.23 -5.99 -1.92
N LEU A 122 6.98 -5.70 -0.88
CA LEU A 122 6.80 -4.50 -0.05
C LEU A 122 8.08 -4.17 0.70
N GLY A 123 8.20 -2.92 1.12
CA GLY A 123 9.16 -2.50 2.12
C GLY A 123 8.48 -2.49 3.48
N ALA A 124 8.93 -3.33 4.41
CA ALA A 124 8.31 -3.42 5.71
C ALA A 124 8.86 -2.38 6.67
N SER A 125 7.96 -1.61 7.31
CA SER A 125 8.31 -0.83 8.49
C SER A 125 8.54 -1.78 9.67
N GLU A 126 9.21 -1.30 10.71
CA GLU A 126 9.44 -2.08 11.93
C GLU A 126 8.12 -2.57 12.54
N MET A 127 7.12 -1.71 12.59
CA MET A 127 5.79 -2.04 13.14
C MET A 127 5.02 -3.02 12.25
N GLY A 128 5.11 -2.89 10.92
CA GLY A 128 4.37 -3.72 9.97
C GLY A 128 4.99 -5.09 9.74
N ARG A 129 6.30 -5.24 9.94
CA ARG A 129 7.03 -6.47 9.65
C ARG A 129 6.40 -7.74 10.25
N PRO A 130 6.01 -7.77 11.54
CA PRO A 130 5.38 -8.97 12.11
C PRO A 130 4.09 -9.37 11.40
N VAL A 131 3.28 -8.42 10.96
CA VAL A 131 2.03 -8.66 10.23
C VAL A 131 2.32 -9.36 8.90
N TYR A 132 3.30 -8.86 8.16
CA TYR A 132 3.64 -9.41 6.85
C TYR A 132 4.25 -10.81 6.95
N LEU A 133 5.18 -11.02 7.88
CA LEU A 133 5.78 -12.33 8.11
C LEU A 133 4.74 -13.37 8.53
N LYS A 134 3.82 -12.99 9.42
CA LYS A 134 2.72 -13.87 9.85
C LYS A 134 1.78 -14.20 8.68
N TYR A 135 1.56 -13.25 7.78
CA TYR A 135 0.72 -13.46 6.59
C TYR A 135 1.33 -14.47 5.61
N GLY A 136 2.65 -14.57 5.55
CA GLY A 136 3.38 -15.49 4.68
C GLY A 136 4.42 -14.83 3.78
N PHE A 137 4.63 -13.51 3.90
CA PHE A 137 5.74 -12.85 3.22
C PHE A 137 7.06 -13.34 3.78
N LYS A 138 8.07 -13.43 2.91
CA LYS A 138 9.42 -13.87 3.26
C LYS A 138 10.42 -12.77 3.00
N GLU A 139 11.43 -12.67 3.86
CA GLU A 139 12.53 -11.76 3.64
C GLU A 139 13.38 -12.23 2.46
N THR A 140 13.87 -11.27 1.67
CA THR A 140 14.78 -11.52 0.56
C THR A 140 15.99 -10.60 0.67
N ASN A 141 17.10 -10.97 0.05
CA ASN A 141 18.32 -10.16 -0.03
C ASN A 141 18.55 -9.64 -1.46
N GLU A 142 17.48 -9.43 -2.22
CA GLU A 142 17.59 -9.08 -3.64
C GLU A 142 17.88 -7.60 -3.91
N TRP A 143 17.63 -6.71 -2.93
CA TRP A 143 17.61 -5.28 -3.17
C TRP A 143 18.87 -4.61 -2.64
N LEU A 144 19.47 -3.76 -3.48
CA LEU A 144 20.56 -2.84 -3.12
C LEU A 144 20.11 -1.42 -3.44
N GLU A 145 20.46 -0.46 -2.58
CA GLU A 145 20.11 0.95 -2.75
C GLU A 145 21.37 1.81 -2.88
N LEU A 146 21.26 2.85 -3.67
CA LEU A 146 22.27 3.89 -3.80
C LEU A 146 21.57 5.25 -3.81
N ASN A 147 21.88 6.08 -2.83
CA ASN A 147 21.41 7.47 -2.80
C ASN A 147 22.36 8.36 -3.61
N LEU A 148 21.79 9.19 -4.47
CA LEU A 148 22.55 10.10 -5.33
C LEU A 148 22.57 11.52 -4.79
#